data_3f47723938f8d17405f67d8ee915922f
#
_entry.id   3f47723938f8d17405f67d8ee915922f
#
_cell.length_a   1.000
_cell.length_b   1.000
_cell.length_c   1.000
_cell.angle_alpha   90.00
_cell.angle_beta   90.00
_cell.angle_gamma   90.00
#
_symmetry.space_group_name_H-M   'P 1'
#
loop_
_entity.id
_entity.type
_entity.pdbx_description
1 polymer ?
#
loop_
_entity_poly.entity_id
_entity_poly.type
_entity_poly.pdbx_seq_one_letter_code
_entity_poly.pdbx_strand_id
1 'polypeptide(L)'
;MKRLFNNWFSLFLLALLFGLGSGMNAQNSTSYERDWRTDRQKIKIISYNIMDGFSNGSDKDRIARFTAWVKEQSPDVLALNELCGFTEARLKELAASYGHPYAAIVKENGYPVGLTSKTPLQVIDRKIDGYGHGLLHCKVLNMDFLVTHLNPSDRLKRKKEADNIIDYISSNQLTDCLLMGDMNAHSPFDASWTDEHLEDYAVISTFMAASLHDICYMFTPDNQRYSFPTRILASSPKGEALRRQQERIDFIFVTDSLRSNCIDAQIYNGPDNDYLSDHYPVGISMFIPKE
;
A
#
# COMPACT_ATOMS: atom_id res chain seq x y z
N MET A 1 11.87 -19.70 -54.37
CA MET A 1 11.82 -21.14 -54.59
C MET A 1 10.83 -21.77 -53.62
N LYS A 2 9.89 -22.47 -54.20
CA LYS A 2 8.71 -23.16 -53.61
C LYS A 2 9.15 -24.37 -52.77
N ARG A 3 8.34 -24.72 -51.77
CA ARG A 3 7.66 -26.00 -51.45
C ARG A 3 7.34 -26.03 -49.96
N LEU A 4 6.09 -26.13 -49.56
CA LEU A 4 4.95 -27.04 -49.62
C LEU A 4 4.96 -28.10 -48.50
N PHE A 5 3.84 -28.03 -47.70
CA PHE A 5 2.92 -29.08 -47.16
C PHE A 5 3.48 -30.12 -46.16
N ASN A 6 2.81 -30.34 -45.03
CA ASN A 6 1.75 -31.33 -44.94
C ASN A 6 0.96 -31.26 -43.59
N ASN A 7 -0.37 -31.33 -43.75
CA ASN A 7 -1.39 -31.66 -42.75
C ASN A 7 -1.29 -33.14 -42.35
N TRP A 8 -1.65 -33.47 -41.12
CA TRP A 8 -2.22 -34.77 -40.77
C TRP A 8 -3.39 -34.60 -39.79
N PHE A 9 -4.60 -34.79 -40.37
CA PHE A 9 -5.83 -35.15 -39.67
C PHE A 9 -5.81 -36.64 -39.40
N SER A 10 -6.26 -37.11 -38.25
CA SER A 10 -6.77 -38.46 -38.05
C SER A 10 -7.92 -38.48 -37.07
N LEU A 11 -9.10 -38.70 -37.61
CA LEU A 11 -10.30 -39.21 -36.93
C LEU A 11 -10.02 -40.61 -36.38
N PHE A 12 -10.56 -40.95 -35.22
CA PHE A 12 -10.95 -42.32 -34.91
C PHE A 12 -12.33 -42.39 -34.26
N LEU A 13 -13.05 -43.37 -34.74
CA LEU A 13 -14.47 -43.65 -34.70
C LEU A 13 -14.94 -44.30 -33.40
N LEU A 14 -16.24 -44.16 -33.14
CA LEU A 14 -17.09 -44.83 -32.15
C LEU A 14 -16.83 -46.33 -31.94
N ALA A 15 -16.98 -46.78 -30.71
CA ALA A 15 -17.51 -48.12 -30.39
C ALA A 15 -18.45 -48.07 -29.20
N LEU A 16 -19.73 -48.26 -29.47
CA LEU A 16 -20.81 -48.61 -28.53
C LEU A 16 -20.64 -50.05 -28.07
N LEU A 17 -20.62 -50.30 -26.76
CA LEU A 17 -21.00 -51.59 -26.18
C LEU A 17 -21.85 -51.39 -24.92
N PHE A 18 -23.07 -51.90 -25.02
CA PHE A 18 -24.02 -52.04 -23.89
C PHE A 18 -23.48 -53.07 -22.89
N GLY A 19 -23.56 -52.73 -21.63
CA GLY A 19 -23.35 -53.60 -20.50
C GLY A 19 -24.28 -53.22 -19.36
N LEU A 20 -25.28 -54.06 -19.14
CA LEU A 20 -26.28 -53.95 -18.07
C LEU A 20 -25.67 -54.30 -16.70
N GLY A 21 -26.01 -53.49 -15.67
CA GLY A 21 -26.26 -54.04 -14.33
C GLY A 21 -25.27 -53.71 -13.25
N SER A 22 -25.63 -52.83 -12.41
CA SER A 22 -25.82 -53.03 -10.95
C SER A 22 -25.81 -51.68 -10.24
N GLY A 23 -26.87 -51.37 -9.53
CA GLY A 23 -27.01 -50.15 -8.74
C GLY A 23 -25.92 -50.02 -7.70
N MET A 24 -25.12 -48.97 -7.86
CA MET A 24 -24.35 -48.39 -6.78
C MET A 24 -24.96 -47.04 -6.48
N ASN A 25 -25.52 -46.93 -5.28
CA ASN A 25 -25.92 -45.66 -4.67
C ASN A 25 -24.77 -44.64 -4.82
N ALA A 26 -24.91 -43.72 -5.75
CA ALA A 26 -24.11 -42.50 -5.72
C ALA A 26 -24.57 -41.72 -4.49
N GLN A 27 -23.84 -41.86 -3.40
CA GLN A 27 -23.89 -40.89 -2.32
C GLN A 27 -23.51 -39.56 -2.97
N ASN A 28 -24.48 -38.65 -3.08
CA ASN A 28 -24.24 -37.24 -3.37
C ASN A 28 -23.29 -36.67 -2.31
N SER A 29 -21.99 -36.74 -2.57
CA SER A 29 -21.05 -35.85 -1.93
C SER A 29 -21.26 -34.47 -2.54
N THR A 30 -22.27 -33.76 -2.06
CA THR A 30 -22.29 -32.29 -2.14
C THR A 30 -21.07 -31.84 -1.35
N SER A 31 -19.92 -31.74 -2.01
CA SER A 31 -18.85 -30.90 -1.55
C SER A 31 -19.45 -29.49 -1.49
N TYR A 32 -19.85 -29.06 -0.31
CA TYR A 32 -20.05 -27.66 -0.02
C TYR A 32 -18.68 -27.00 -0.28
N GLU A 33 -18.49 -26.48 -1.47
CA GLU A 33 -17.51 -25.42 -1.68
C GLU A 33 -17.96 -24.30 -0.77
N ARG A 34 -17.40 -24.28 0.43
CA ARG A 34 -17.65 -23.21 1.40
C ARG A 34 -17.23 -21.94 0.68
N ASP A 35 -18.19 -21.06 0.37
CA ASP A 35 -17.87 -19.79 -0.30
C ASP A 35 -16.87 -19.05 0.62
N TRP A 36 -15.59 -19.09 0.25
CA TRP A 36 -14.49 -18.47 1.00
C TRP A 36 -14.71 -16.99 1.31
N ARG A 37 -15.66 -16.34 0.60
CA ARG A 37 -16.06 -14.95 0.82
C ARG A 37 -16.95 -14.78 2.04
N THR A 38 -17.69 -15.80 2.47
CA THR A 38 -18.62 -15.68 3.60
C THR A 38 -17.91 -15.50 4.94
N ASP A 39 -16.68 -16.04 5.06
CA ASP A 39 -15.88 -16.01 6.29
C ASP A 39 -14.80 -14.90 6.23
N ARG A 40 -14.83 -14.02 5.23
CA ARG A 40 -13.87 -12.92 5.05
C ARG A 40 -14.56 -11.56 5.00
N GLN A 41 -13.85 -10.54 5.44
CA GLN A 41 -14.25 -9.14 5.32
C GLN A 41 -13.26 -8.39 4.42
N LYS A 42 -13.77 -7.46 3.63
CA LYS A 42 -12.95 -6.54 2.85
C LYS A 42 -12.56 -5.37 3.74
N ILE A 43 -11.29 -5.04 3.76
CA ILE A 43 -10.75 -3.85 4.41
C ILE A 43 -10.06 -2.95 3.40
N LYS A 44 -10.02 -1.64 3.70
CA LYS A 44 -9.30 -0.62 2.94
C LYS A 44 -8.22 -0.01 3.83
N ILE A 45 -7.01 0.06 3.29
CA ILE A 45 -5.83 0.60 3.96
C ILE A 45 -5.28 1.72 3.08
N ILE A 46 -4.99 2.89 3.68
CA ILE A 46 -4.45 4.05 2.97
C ILE A 46 -3.18 4.53 3.67
N SER A 47 -2.19 4.98 2.90
CA SER A 47 -1.02 5.74 3.35
C SER A 47 -1.03 7.12 2.71
N TYR A 48 -0.76 8.18 3.50
CA TYR A 48 -0.83 9.55 3.04
C TYR A 48 0.21 10.44 3.73
N ASN A 49 1.11 11.04 2.97
CA ASN A 49 1.94 12.16 3.40
C ASN A 49 1.09 13.44 3.33
N ILE A 50 0.88 14.12 4.48
CA ILE A 50 -0.07 15.24 4.62
C ILE A 50 0.60 16.62 4.56
N MET A 51 1.85 16.68 4.14
CA MET A 51 2.63 17.92 3.99
C MET A 51 2.63 18.81 5.24
N ASP A 52 3.71 18.77 6.00
CA ASP A 52 3.97 19.61 7.19
C ASP A 52 2.84 19.60 8.23
N GLY A 53 2.09 18.51 8.38
CA GLY A 53 0.99 18.42 9.34
C GLY A 53 -0.05 19.51 9.15
N PHE A 54 -0.39 19.84 7.90
CA PHE A 54 -1.27 20.97 7.57
C PHE A 54 -0.73 22.29 8.11
N SER A 55 0.53 22.62 7.80
CA SER A 55 1.26 23.77 8.33
C SER A 55 1.28 23.79 9.86
N ASN A 56 1.75 22.68 10.47
CA ASN A 56 1.72 22.43 11.91
C ASN A 56 0.31 22.55 12.52
N GLY A 57 -0.72 22.20 11.72
CA GLY A 57 -2.14 22.24 12.08
C GLY A 57 -2.75 23.63 12.13
N SER A 58 -2.13 24.62 11.52
CA SER A 58 -2.72 25.96 11.38
C SER A 58 -3.67 26.06 10.17
N ASP A 59 -3.48 25.25 9.12
CA ASP A 59 -4.32 25.24 7.93
C ASP A 59 -5.63 24.47 8.17
N LYS A 60 -6.61 25.17 8.71
CA LYS A 60 -7.92 24.61 9.06
C LYS A 60 -8.74 24.19 7.85
N ASP A 61 -8.55 24.85 6.71
CA ASP A 61 -9.23 24.51 5.48
C ASP A 61 -8.74 23.17 4.92
N ARG A 62 -7.41 22.96 4.86
CA ARG A 62 -6.85 21.67 4.45
C ARG A 62 -7.26 20.54 5.40
N ILE A 63 -7.28 20.78 6.73
CA ILE A 63 -7.76 19.79 7.72
C ILE A 63 -9.22 19.42 7.45
N ALA A 64 -10.08 20.41 7.18
CA ALA A 64 -11.50 20.16 6.91
C ALA A 64 -11.72 19.34 5.62
N ARG A 65 -11.03 19.72 4.54
CA ARG A 65 -11.08 19.00 3.26
C ARG A 65 -10.50 17.58 3.36
N PHE A 66 -9.37 17.42 4.04
CA PHE A 66 -8.79 16.12 4.34
C PHE A 66 -9.75 15.23 5.13
N THR A 67 -10.35 15.77 6.19
CA THR A 67 -11.33 15.05 7.03
C THR A 67 -12.53 14.59 6.20
N ALA A 68 -13.05 15.45 5.32
CA ALA A 68 -14.16 15.11 4.42
C ALA A 68 -13.78 14.00 3.45
N TRP A 69 -12.59 14.10 2.83
CA TRP A 69 -12.07 13.10 1.92
C TRP A 69 -11.85 11.74 2.60
N VAL A 70 -11.24 11.71 3.80
CA VAL A 70 -11.06 10.46 4.56
C VAL A 70 -12.39 9.81 4.92
N LYS A 71 -13.41 10.61 5.31
CA LYS A 71 -14.77 10.09 5.55
C LYS A 71 -15.37 9.44 4.32
N GLU A 72 -15.21 10.06 3.16
CA GLU A 72 -15.70 9.52 1.88
C GLU A 72 -14.98 8.23 1.50
N GLN A 73 -13.65 8.20 1.62
CA GLN A 73 -12.87 7.00 1.35
C GLN A 73 -13.10 5.90 2.36
N SER A 74 -13.45 6.26 3.59
CA SER A 74 -13.77 5.35 4.70
C SER A 74 -12.75 4.22 4.87
N PRO A 75 -11.43 4.48 4.96
CA PRO A 75 -10.44 3.45 5.20
C PRO A 75 -10.66 2.79 6.57
N ASP A 76 -10.25 1.54 6.71
CA ASP A 76 -10.24 0.84 8.00
C ASP A 76 -8.98 1.14 8.79
N VAL A 77 -7.87 1.36 8.06
CA VAL A 77 -6.57 1.78 8.60
C VAL A 77 -6.00 2.90 7.74
N LEU A 78 -5.48 3.96 8.38
CA LEU A 78 -4.86 5.10 7.72
C LEU A 78 -3.51 5.40 8.34
N ALA A 79 -2.43 5.25 7.56
CA ALA A 79 -1.09 5.70 7.91
C ALA A 79 -0.88 7.14 7.42
N LEU A 80 -0.25 7.95 8.27
CA LEU A 80 0.03 9.35 7.99
C LEU A 80 1.52 9.63 8.12
N ASN A 81 2.07 10.35 7.17
CA ASN A 81 3.42 10.89 7.21
C ASN A 81 3.39 12.40 7.39
N GLU A 82 4.46 12.96 7.94
CA GLU A 82 4.61 14.39 8.21
C GLU A 82 3.57 14.96 9.17
N LEU A 83 3.34 14.30 10.28
CA LEU A 83 2.49 14.80 11.37
C LEU A 83 3.18 15.93 12.17
N CYS A 84 3.75 16.92 11.46
CA CYS A 84 4.43 18.07 12.08
C CYS A 84 3.49 18.84 13.00
N GLY A 85 3.95 19.13 14.24
CA GLY A 85 3.14 19.84 15.24
C GLY A 85 1.98 19.04 15.83
N PHE A 86 1.92 17.73 15.56
CA PHE A 86 0.95 16.85 16.22
C PHE A 86 1.53 16.21 17.49
N THR A 87 0.70 16.17 18.53
CA THR A 87 0.83 15.24 19.64
C THR A 87 -0.04 14.02 19.40
N GLU A 88 0.17 12.95 20.16
CA GLU A 88 -0.72 11.77 20.06
C GLU A 88 -2.18 12.14 20.39
N ALA A 89 -2.38 13.00 21.36
CA ALA A 89 -3.73 13.50 21.72
C ALA A 89 -4.40 14.23 20.53
N ARG A 90 -3.66 15.12 19.88
CA ARG A 90 -4.15 15.85 18.72
C ARG A 90 -4.42 14.94 17.51
N LEU A 91 -3.59 13.91 17.32
CA LEU A 91 -3.83 12.91 16.29
C LEU A 91 -5.11 12.11 16.59
N LYS A 92 -5.36 11.75 17.85
CA LYS A 92 -6.61 11.10 18.28
C LYS A 92 -7.84 11.97 18.01
N GLU A 93 -7.76 13.27 18.27
CA GLU A 93 -8.85 14.22 17.96
C GLU A 93 -9.12 14.29 16.45
N LEU A 94 -8.07 14.41 15.63
CA LEU A 94 -8.20 14.38 14.18
C LEU A 94 -8.80 13.06 13.71
N ALA A 95 -8.30 11.93 14.19
CA ALA A 95 -8.76 10.60 13.85
C ALA A 95 -10.24 10.38 14.18
N ALA A 96 -10.66 10.80 15.37
CA ALA A 96 -12.06 10.75 15.77
C ALA A 96 -12.98 11.55 14.84
N SER A 97 -12.48 12.66 14.27
CA SER A 97 -13.26 13.50 13.35
C SER A 97 -13.66 12.78 12.05
N TYR A 98 -12.94 11.73 11.63
CA TYR A 98 -13.28 10.91 10.47
C TYR A 98 -13.65 9.45 10.83
N GLY A 99 -13.90 9.17 12.11
CA GLY A 99 -14.44 7.88 12.55
C GLY A 99 -13.40 6.83 12.94
N HIS A 100 -12.14 7.22 13.23
CA HIS A 100 -11.12 6.35 13.79
C HIS A 100 -10.92 6.60 15.28
N PRO A 101 -11.41 5.73 16.17
CA PRO A 101 -11.26 5.90 17.62
C PRO A 101 -9.86 5.58 18.14
N TYR A 102 -9.02 4.92 17.33
CA TYR A 102 -7.68 4.50 17.73
C TYR A 102 -6.63 5.21 16.89
N ALA A 103 -5.59 5.74 17.54
CA ALA A 103 -4.46 6.39 16.88
C ALA A 103 -3.19 6.29 17.70
N ALA A 104 -2.05 6.22 17.02
CA ALA A 104 -0.71 6.26 17.59
C ALA A 104 0.22 7.10 16.72
N ILE A 105 1.20 7.77 17.34
CA ILE A 105 2.26 8.52 16.67
C ILE A 105 3.62 8.00 17.14
N VAL A 106 4.61 8.01 16.26
CA VAL A 106 5.95 7.50 16.61
C VAL A 106 6.69 8.40 17.59
N LYS A 107 6.58 9.70 17.40
CA LYS A 107 7.17 10.79 18.23
C LYS A 107 6.38 12.08 18.00
N GLU A 108 6.61 13.12 18.83
CA GLU A 108 5.83 14.36 18.75
C GLU A 108 6.64 15.57 18.21
N ASN A 109 7.80 15.30 17.60
CA ASN A 109 8.66 16.35 17.04
C ASN A 109 9.17 15.98 15.65
N GLY A 110 9.60 17.00 14.89
CA GLY A 110 10.09 16.85 13.52
C GLY A 110 8.97 16.45 12.55
N TYR A 111 9.22 15.43 11.73
CA TYR A 111 8.31 14.89 10.70
C TYR A 111 7.83 13.48 11.07
N PRO A 112 7.06 13.33 12.14
CA PRO A 112 6.69 12.00 12.63
C PRO A 112 5.68 11.31 11.73
N VAL A 113 5.64 9.97 11.86
CA VAL A 113 4.62 9.14 11.26
C VAL A 113 3.62 8.67 12.30
N GLY A 114 2.40 8.34 11.85
CA GLY A 114 1.34 7.84 12.71
C GLY A 114 0.43 6.86 12.00
N LEU A 115 -0.36 6.14 12.80
CA LEU A 115 -1.38 5.20 12.33
C LEU A 115 -2.69 5.46 13.05
N THR A 116 -3.78 5.43 12.32
CA THR A 116 -5.15 5.51 12.85
C THR A 116 -6.00 4.35 12.35
N SER A 117 -6.97 3.89 13.14
CA SER A 117 -7.78 2.71 12.82
C SER A 117 -9.20 2.79 13.35
N LYS A 118 -10.15 2.17 12.64
CA LYS A 118 -11.51 1.91 13.11
C LYS A 118 -11.56 0.87 14.24
N THR A 119 -10.64 -0.09 14.20
CA THR A 119 -10.56 -1.21 15.15
C THR A 119 -9.42 -1.03 16.14
N PRO A 120 -9.39 -1.76 17.27
CA PRO A 120 -8.34 -1.63 18.25
C PRO A 120 -6.93 -1.69 17.66
N LEU A 121 -6.07 -0.76 18.10
CA LEU A 121 -4.70 -0.61 17.68
C LEU A 121 -3.79 -0.83 18.89
N GLN A 122 -2.88 -1.79 18.77
CA GLN A 122 -1.83 -2.03 19.76
C GLN A 122 -0.50 -1.49 19.22
N VAL A 123 0.13 -0.58 19.94
CA VAL A 123 1.50 -0.15 19.65
C VAL A 123 2.46 -1.24 20.13
N ILE A 124 3.27 -1.75 19.21
CA ILE A 124 4.31 -2.75 19.50
C ILE A 124 5.65 -2.05 19.75
N ASP A 125 6.02 -1.09 18.88
CA ASP A 125 7.30 -0.41 19.00
C ASP A 125 7.26 1.00 18.38
N ARG A 126 8.14 1.88 18.86
CA ARG A 126 8.42 3.21 18.31
C ARG A 126 9.94 3.36 18.15
N LYS A 127 10.45 3.06 16.97
CA LYS A 127 11.87 3.16 16.66
C LYS A 127 12.21 4.59 16.22
N ILE A 128 13.06 5.25 16.99
CA ILE A 128 13.57 6.59 16.69
C ILE A 128 15.02 6.49 16.23
N ASP A 129 15.84 5.78 16.99
CA ASP A 129 17.26 5.62 16.69
C ASP A 129 17.48 4.84 15.39
N GLY A 130 18.27 5.42 14.50
CA GLY A 130 18.54 4.84 13.19
C GLY A 130 17.51 5.18 12.11
N TYR A 131 16.51 6.03 12.43
CA TYR A 131 15.47 6.52 11.51
C TYR A 131 15.31 8.03 11.61
N GLY A 132 15.33 8.74 10.49
CA GLY A 132 15.19 10.21 10.45
C GLY A 132 13.83 10.66 11.01
N HIS A 133 12.76 10.02 10.55
CA HIS A 133 11.40 10.38 10.93
C HIS A 133 10.72 9.34 11.83
N GLY A 134 11.35 8.18 12.02
CA GLY A 134 10.88 7.08 12.86
C GLY A 134 10.28 5.92 12.08
N LEU A 135 10.21 4.76 12.76
CA LEU A 135 9.45 3.59 12.35
C LEU A 135 8.44 3.27 13.44
N LEU A 136 7.15 3.38 13.14
CA LEU A 136 6.06 3.00 14.02
C LEU A 136 5.60 1.58 13.70
N HIS A 137 5.65 0.69 14.68
CA HIS A 137 5.09 -0.65 14.58
C HIS A 137 3.82 -0.78 15.42
N CYS A 138 2.71 -1.07 14.74
CA CYS A 138 1.42 -1.32 15.39
C CYS A 138 0.84 -2.65 14.91
N LYS A 139 0.01 -3.26 15.76
CA LYS A 139 -0.83 -4.40 15.40
C LYS A 139 -2.29 -3.98 15.32
N VAL A 140 -2.94 -4.28 14.19
CA VAL A 140 -4.36 -4.01 13.92
C VAL A 140 -4.92 -5.19 13.15
N LEU A 141 -6.10 -5.71 13.53
CA LEU A 141 -6.74 -6.86 12.83
C LEU A 141 -5.79 -8.06 12.67
N ASN A 142 -5.02 -8.36 13.69
CA ASN A 142 -4.00 -9.42 13.74
C ASN A 142 -2.86 -9.29 12.71
N MET A 143 -2.73 -8.16 12.00
CA MET A 143 -1.63 -7.84 11.08
C MET A 143 -0.68 -6.82 11.69
N ASP A 144 0.59 -6.90 11.29
CA ASP A 144 1.62 -5.97 11.71
C ASP A 144 1.75 -4.82 10.68
N PHE A 145 1.63 -3.58 11.16
CA PHE A 145 1.74 -2.37 10.36
C PHE A 145 3.03 -1.63 10.70
N LEU A 146 3.93 -1.52 9.76
CA LEU A 146 5.15 -0.73 9.83
C LEU A 146 4.94 0.56 9.04
N VAL A 147 4.91 1.69 9.73
CA VAL A 147 4.76 3.01 9.10
C VAL A 147 6.07 3.77 9.22
N THR A 148 6.58 4.26 8.09
CA THR A 148 7.83 5.01 8.04
C THR A 148 7.75 6.18 7.05
N HIS A 149 8.67 7.12 7.21
CA HIS A 149 9.01 8.16 6.24
C HIS A 149 10.53 8.19 6.16
N LEU A 150 11.09 7.72 5.07
CA LEU A 150 12.54 7.59 4.93
C LEU A 150 13.21 8.93 4.64
N ASN A 151 14.50 9.02 4.89
CA ASN A 151 15.28 10.24 4.77
C ASN A 151 15.14 10.88 3.36
N PRO A 152 14.64 12.12 3.23
CA PRO A 152 14.35 12.72 1.92
C PRO A 152 15.61 13.16 1.14
N SER A 153 16.69 13.51 1.81
CA SER A 153 17.83 14.18 1.20
C SER A 153 19.11 13.34 1.09
N ASP A 154 19.27 12.29 1.89
CA ASP A 154 20.50 11.49 1.97
C ASP A 154 20.22 10.03 1.56
N ARG A 155 20.64 9.66 0.34
CA ARG A 155 20.45 8.31 -0.21
C ARG A 155 21.10 7.21 0.63
N LEU A 156 22.26 7.47 1.23
CA LEU A 156 22.95 6.46 2.05
C LEU A 156 22.23 6.23 3.38
N LYS A 157 21.77 7.30 4.01
CA LYS A 157 20.91 7.19 5.22
C LYS A 157 19.63 6.47 4.91
N ARG A 158 18.92 6.86 3.83
CA ARG A 158 17.69 6.21 3.37
C ARG A 158 17.89 4.71 3.13
N LYS A 159 18.98 4.32 2.44
CA LYS A 159 19.33 2.91 2.25
C LYS A 159 19.59 2.19 3.57
N LYS A 160 20.30 2.84 4.51
CA LYS A 160 20.54 2.27 5.85
C LYS A 160 19.24 2.10 6.64
N GLU A 161 18.30 3.03 6.55
CA GLU A 161 16.97 2.91 7.15
C GLU A 161 16.21 1.72 6.56
N ALA A 162 16.27 1.52 5.23
CA ALA A 162 15.67 0.37 4.58
C ALA A 162 16.27 -0.96 5.06
N ASP A 163 17.60 -1.05 5.19
CA ASP A 163 18.26 -2.24 5.74
C ASP A 163 17.80 -2.51 7.18
N ASN A 164 17.75 -1.48 8.02
CA ASN A 164 17.27 -1.60 9.40
C ASN A 164 15.81 -2.11 9.47
N ILE A 165 14.94 -1.71 8.52
CA ILE A 165 13.56 -2.19 8.44
C ILE A 165 13.53 -3.69 8.11
N ILE A 166 14.34 -4.15 7.16
CA ILE A 166 14.40 -5.57 6.81
C ILE A 166 14.95 -6.41 7.98
N ASP A 167 15.99 -5.93 8.64
CA ASP A 167 16.53 -6.56 9.84
C ASP A 167 15.47 -6.64 10.95
N TYR A 168 14.65 -5.59 11.11
CA TYR A 168 13.56 -5.55 12.08
C TYR A 168 12.47 -6.56 11.76
N ILE A 169 12.01 -6.63 10.51
CA ILE A 169 11.00 -7.59 10.04
C ILE A 169 11.50 -9.03 10.30
N SER A 170 12.74 -9.32 9.91
CA SER A 170 13.34 -10.64 10.06
C SER A 170 13.52 -11.04 11.53
N SER A 171 14.08 -10.14 12.35
CA SER A 171 14.36 -10.41 13.76
C SER A 171 13.10 -10.60 14.60
N ASN A 172 12.01 -9.96 14.21
CA ASN A 172 10.70 -10.10 14.88
C ASN A 172 9.80 -11.15 14.20
N GLN A 173 10.27 -11.84 13.15
CA GLN A 173 9.56 -12.88 12.42
C GLN A 173 8.18 -12.41 11.94
N LEU A 174 8.08 -11.19 11.43
CA LEU A 174 6.82 -10.61 10.97
C LEU A 174 6.39 -11.26 9.66
N THR A 175 5.41 -12.15 9.72
CA THR A 175 4.88 -12.90 8.56
C THR A 175 3.70 -12.19 7.90
N ASP A 176 2.81 -11.61 8.68
CA ASP A 176 1.61 -10.92 8.21
C ASP A 176 1.80 -9.40 8.36
N CYS A 177 2.71 -8.84 7.56
CA CYS A 177 3.20 -7.49 7.74
C CYS A 177 2.95 -6.60 6.51
N LEU A 178 2.54 -5.35 6.79
CA LEU A 178 2.49 -4.27 5.82
C LEU A 178 3.57 -3.23 6.17
N LEU A 179 4.38 -2.84 5.18
CA LEU A 179 5.29 -1.70 5.25
C LEU A 179 4.76 -0.59 4.37
N MET A 180 4.56 0.61 4.93
CA MET A 180 3.91 1.69 4.22
C MET A 180 4.43 3.08 4.60
N GLY A 181 4.32 4.00 3.65
CA GLY A 181 4.70 5.40 3.81
C GLY A 181 5.45 5.99 2.63
N ASP A 182 6.00 7.18 2.85
CA ASP A 182 6.87 7.88 1.91
C ASP A 182 8.29 7.31 2.01
N MET A 183 8.71 6.63 0.95
CA MET A 183 10.04 6.01 0.90
C MET A 183 11.11 6.94 0.35
N ASN A 184 10.73 8.11 -0.20
CA ASN A 184 11.64 9.06 -0.86
C ASN A 184 12.59 8.39 -1.86
N ALA A 185 12.15 7.30 -2.49
CA ALA A 185 12.94 6.45 -3.36
C ALA A 185 12.07 5.91 -4.51
N HIS A 186 12.70 5.58 -5.64
CA HIS A 186 12.03 5.12 -6.85
C HIS A 186 12.02 3.60 -6.95
N SER A 187 11.00 3.09 -7.65
CA SER A 187 10.93 1.67 -7.99
C SER A 187 11.61 1.39 -9.33
N PRO A 188 12.41 0.32 -9.45
CA PRO A 188 12.93 -0.11 -10.75
C PRO A 188 11.81 -0.47 -11.75
N PHE A 189 10.60 -0.78 -11.28
CA PHE A 189 9.43 -1.01 -12.12
C PHE A 189 8.91 0.26 -12.82
N ASP A 190 9.31 1.43 -12.34
CA ASP A 190 8.90 2.73 -12.87
C ASP A 190 9.99 3.39 -13.73
N ALA A 191 11.11 2.70 -13.96
CA ALA A 191 12.29 3.21 -14.69
C ALA A 191 11.97 3.74 -16.10
N SER A 192 10.91 3.22 -16.74
CA SER A 192 10.54 3.65 -18.10
C SER A 192 10.00 5.08 -18.19
N TRP A 193 9.62 5.69 -17.06
CA TRP A 193 9.06 7.05 -17.02
C TRP A 193 9.66 7.95 -15.93
N THR A 194 10.49 7.39 -15.03
CA THR A 194 11.25 8.18 -14.05
C THR A 194 12.41 8.88 -14.75
N ASP A 195 12.67 10.14 -14.43
CA ASP A 195 13.81 10.89 -14.95
C ASP A 195 15.12 10.22 -14.48
N GLU A 196 16.04 9.95 -15.41
CA GLU A 196 17.35 9.30 -15.13
C GLU A 196 18.15 10.00 -14.03
N HIS A 197 17.96 11.32 -13.84
CA HIS A 197 18.65 12.09 -12.81
C HIS A 197 18.08 11.87 -11.40
N LEU A 198 16.87 11.32 -11.29
CA LEU A 198 16.17 11.09 -10.02
C LEU A 198 16.27 9.64 -9.55
N GLU A 199 16.84 8.74 -10.34
CA GLU A 199 16.92 7.31 -10.04
C GLU A 199 17.58 7.01 -8.69
N ASP A 200 16.81 6.44 -7.76
CA ASP A 200 17.28 5.87 -6.51
C ASP A 200 16.53 4.56 -6.22
N TYR A 201 16.94 3.49 -6.89
CA TYR A 201 16.28 2.19 -6.81
C TYR A 201 16.73 1.32 -5.64
N ALA A 202 17.77 1.72 -4.90
CA ALA A 202 18.41 0.86 -3.91
C ALA A 202 17.46 0.45 -2.77
N VAL A 203 16.62 1.37 -2.30
CA VAL A 203 15.65 1.14 -1.21
C VAL A 203 14.59 0.12 -1.65
N ILE A 204 13.90 0.41 -2.75
CA ILE A 204 12.79 -0.44 -3.21
C ILE A 204 13.31 -1.82 -3.63
N SER A 205 14.48 -1.88 -4.27
CA SER A 205 15.14 -3.16 -4.59
C SER A 205 15.47 -3.98 -3.34
N THR A 206 15.85 -3.34 -2.23
CA THR A 206 16.08 -4.02 -0.94
C THR A 206 14.79 -4.64 -0.40
N PHE A 207 13.69 -3.90 -0.42
CA PHE A 207 12.39 -4.41 0.03
C PHE A 207 11.91 -5.56 -0.84
N MET A 208 12.01 -5.45 -2.16
CA MET A 208 11.66 -6.52 -3.11
C MET A 208 12.51 -7.78 -2.92
N ALA A 209 13.82 -7.63 -2.70
CA ALA A 209 14.73 -8.76 -2.44
C ALA A 209 14.41 -9.50 -1.13
N ALA A 210 13.76 -8.82 -0.19
CA ALA A 210 13.27 -9.39 1.07
C ALA A 210 11.83 -9.91 0.97
N SER A 211 11.31 -10.17 -0.23
CA SER A 211 9.95 -10.67 -0.50
C SER A 211 8.83 -9.75 0.00
N LEU A 212 9.07 -8.44 -0.01
CA LEU A 212 8.01 -7.46 0.15
C LEU A 212 7.44 -7.10 -1.23
N HIS A 213 6.13 -7.24 -1.38
CA HIS A 213 5.42 -7.04 -2.65
C HIS A 213 4.82 -5.65 -2.74
N ASP A 214 5.17 -4.91 -3.79
CA ASP A 214 4.61 -3.61 -4.13
C ASP A 214 3.19 -3.78 -4.71
N ILE A 215 2.17 -3.51 -3.90
CA ILE A 215 0.78 -3.76 -4.28
C ILE A 215 0.28 -2.72 -5.28
N CYS A 216 0.71 -1.47 -5.18
CA CYS A 216 0.32 -0.46 -6.15
C CYS A 216 0.84 -0.79 -7.56
N TYR A 217 2.06 -1.33 -7.69
CA TYR A 217 2.58 -1.79 -8.97
C TYR A 217 1.70 -2.90 -9.58
N MET A 218 1.20 -3.82 -8.76
CA MET A 218 0.43 -4.97 -9.23
C MET A 218 -0.94 -4.60 -9.82
N PHE A 219 -1.57 -3.53 -9.33
CA PHE A 219 -2.97 -3.19 -9.66
C PHE A 219 -3.14 -1.84 -10.36
N THR A 220 -2.16 -0.93 -10.29
CA THR A 220 -2.30 0.43 -10.86
C THR A 220 -1.59 0.53 -12.22
N PRO A 221 -2.28 1.00 -13.28
CA PRO A 221 -1.67 1.23 -14.59
C PRO A 221 -0.53 2.26 -14.54
N ASP A 222 0.47 2.12 -15.43
CA ASP A 222 1.67 2.98 -15.47
C ASP A 222 1.36 4.47 -15.52
N ASN A 223 0.35 4.86 -16.30
CA ASN A 223 -0.04 6.26 -16.46
C ASN A 223 -0.76 6.87 -15.25
N GLN A 224 -1.11 6.06 -14.26
CA GLN A 224 -1.72 6.48 -12.99
C GLN A 224 -0.82 6.21 -11.78
N ARG A 225 0.39 5.68 -12.01
CA ARG A 225 1.28 5.20 -10.97
C ARG A 225 2.29 6.28 -10.55
N TYR A 226 1.76 7.45 -10.09
CA TYR A 226 2.54 8.55 -9.52
C TYR A 226 1.87 9.08 -8.26
N SER A 227 2.66 9.40 -7.24
CA SER A 227 2.19 9.91 -5.95
C SER A 227 2.69 11.31 -5.63
N PHE A 228 3.68 11.84 -6.36
CA PHE A 228 4.33 13.13 -6.12
C PHE A 228 4.81 13.74 -7.46
N PRO A 229 4.92 15.09 -7.59
CA PRO A 229 4.22 16.08 -6.79
C PRO A 229 2.76 16.26 -7.24
N THR A 230 1.93 16.77 -6.34
CA THR A 230 0.63 17.30 -6.68
C THR A 230 0.75 18.72 -7.26
N ARG A 231 -0.39 19.35 -7.57
CA ARG A 231 -0.44 20.73 -8.08
C ARG A 231 -0.03 21.81 -7.07
N ILE A 232 0.03 21.48 -5.77
CA ILE A 232 0.56 22.40 -4.77
C ILE A 232 2.02 22.73 -5.05
N LEU A 233 2.84 21.73 -5.40
CA LEU A 233 4.28 21.88 -5.53
C LEU A 233 4.76 21.87 -6.98
N ALA A 234 3.99 21.28 -7.90
CA ALA A 234 4.39 21.18 -9.31
C ALA A 234 4.60 22.56 -9.93
N SER A 235 5.79 22.82 -10.45
CA SER A 235 6.14 24.07 -11.14
C SER A 235 5.41 24.23 -12.47
N SER A 236 4.96 23.14 -13.07
CA SER A 236 4.18 23.11 -14.31
C SER A 236 2.82 22.45 -14.06
N PRO A 237 1.71 23.17 -14.25
CA PRO A 237 0.41 22.73 -13.78
C PRO A 237 -0.29 21.69 -14.67
N LYS A 238 0.25 21.38 -15.87
CA LYS A 238 -0.41 20.48 -16.82
C LYS A 238 0.50 19.94 -17.93
N GLY A 239 -0.03 18.95 -18.64
CA GLY A 239 0.57 18.39 -19.84
C GLY A 239 1.87 17.64 -19.59
N GLU A 240 2.69 17.51 -20.61
CA GLU A 240 3.97 16.80 -20.59
C GLU A 240 4.95 17.33 -19.53
N ALA A 241 4.96 18.68 -19.34
CA ALA A 241 5.84 19.32 -18.37
C ALA A 241 5.48 18.96 -16.91
N LEU A 242 4.19 18.72 -16.59
CA LEU A 242 3.77 18.18 -15.30
C LEU A 242 4.19 16.70 -15.21
N ARG A 243 3.93 15.90 -16.25
CA ARG A 243 4.22 14.47 -16.27
C ARG A 243 5.70 14.17 -15.98
N ARG A 244 6.62 14.99 -16.51
CA ARG A 244 8.06 14.84 -16.26
C ARG A 244 8.50 15.12 -14.83
N GLN A 245 7.68 15.80 -14.04
CA GLN A 245 7.94 16.08 -12.63
C GLN A 245 7.35 15.00 -11.72
N GLN A 246 6.44 14.15 -12.24
CA GLN A 246 5.71 13.18 -11.43
C GLN A 246 6.58 11.95 -11.15
N GLU A 247 6.55 11.52 -9.90
CA GLU A 247 7.31 10.41 -9.35
C GLU A 247 6.39 9.53 -8.50
N ARG A 248 6.78 8.30 -8.25
CA ARG A 248 6.14 7.45 -7.26
C ARG A 248 7.13 7.16 -6.14
N ILE A 249 6.88 7.76 -4.99
CA ILE A 249 7.72 7.67 -3.80
C ILE A 249 6.96 7.19 -2.57
N ASP A 250 5.62 7.09 -2.65
CA ASP A 250 4.75 6.52 -1.62
C ASP A 250 4.37 5.08 -1.97
N PHE A 251 4.48 4.18 -1.00
CA PHE A 251 4.32 2.75 -1.22
C PHE A 251 3.50 2.08 -0.11
N ILE A 252 2.84 0.97 -0.48
CA ILE A 252 2.33 -0.05 0.44
C ILE A 252 2.87 -1.39 -0.04
N PHE A 253 3.76 -1.96 0.75
CA PHE A 253 4.29 -3.32 0.58
C PHE A 253 3.59 -4.28 1.53
N VAL A 254 3.46 -5.51 1.11
CA VAL A 254 2.98 -6.61 1.96
C VAL A 254 3.94 -7.80 1.86
N THR A 255 4.00 -8.61 2.91
CA THR A 255 4.69 -9.91 2.92
C THR A 255 3.99 -10.95 2.05
N ASP A 256 4.66 -12.05 1.73
CA ASP A 256 4.14 -13.14 0.89
C ASP A 256 2.77 -13.65 1.34
N SER A 257 2.58 -13.83 2.65
CA SER A 257 1.33 -14.34 3.24
C SER A 257 0.11 -13.46 2.94
N LEU A 258 0.30 -12.15 2.87
CA LEU A 258 -0.78 -11.19 2.63
C LEU A 258 -1.02 -10.90 1.14
N ARG A 259 -0.06 -11.21 0.26
CA ARG A 259 -0.11 -10.86 -1.17
C ARG A 259 -1.39 -11.35 -1.85
N SER A 260 -1.74 -12.62 -1.65
CA SER A 260 -2.92 -13.24 -2.27
C SER A 260 -4.25 -12.70 -1.73
N ASN A 261 -4.23 -12.01 -0.60
CA ASN A 261 -5.40 -11.38 -0.01
C ASN A 261 -5.71 -10.01 -0.62
N CYS A 262 -4.70 -9.36 -1.24
CA CYS A 262 -4.85 -8.07 -1.91
C CYS A 262 -5.67 -8.24 -3.19
N ILE A 263 -6.67 -7.38 -3.37
CA ILE A 263 -7.64 -7.47 -4.49
C ILE A 263 -7.70 -6.21 -5.33
N ASP A 264 -7.13 -5.10 -4.84
CA ASP A 264 -7.15 -3.81 -5.52
C ASP A 264 -6.12 -2.87 -4.91
N ALA A 265 -5.61 -1.94 -5.72
CA ALA A 265 -4.82 -0.81 -5.26
C ALA A 265 -5.11 0.43 -6.11
N GLN A 266 -5.00 1.59 -5.49
CA GLN A 266 -5.22 2.88 -6.14
C GLN A 266 -4.26 3.92 -5.59
N ILE A 267 -3.74 4.77 -6.49
CA ILE A 267 -3.17 6.07 -6.14
C ILE A 267 -4.25 7.11 -6.42
N TYR A 268 -4.62 7.88 -5.41
CA TYR A 268 -5.76 8.82 -5.48
C TYR A 268 -5.33 10.15 -6.12
N ASN A 269 -4.74 10.08 -7.32
CA ASN A 269 -4.19 11.21 -8.07
C ASN A 269 -5.22 11.95 -8.94
N GLY A 270 -6.43 12.06 -8.42
CA GLY A 270 -7.53 12.83 -9.00
C GLY A 270 -7.60 14.28 -8.48
N PRO A 271 -8.49 15.09 -9.10
CA PRO A 271 -8.63 16.53 -8.79
C PRO A 271 -8.89 16.85 -7.31
N ASP A 272 -9.57 15.96 -6.60
CA ASP A 272 -9.94 16.16 -5.19
C ASP A 272 -8.72 16.22 -4.27
N ASN A 273 -7.61 15.60 -4.68
CA ASN A 273 -6.36 15.57 -3.93
C ASN A 273 -5.28 16.52 -4.46
N ASP A 274 -5.51 17.22 -5.59
CA ASP A 274 -4.53 18.11 -6.22
C ASP A 274 -3.99 19.21 -5.30
N TYR A 275 -4.76 19.60 -4.27
CA TYR A 275 -4.44 20.70 -3.35
C TYR A 275 -4.61 20.34 -1.87
N LEU A 276 -4.65 19.03 -1.53
CA LEU A 276 -4.70 18.59 -0.13
C LEU A 276 -3.31 18.41 0.48
N SER A 277 -2.37 17.93 -0.29
CA SER A 277 -0.96 17.72 0.05
C SER A 277 -0.13 17.85 -1.22
N ASP A 278 1.19 17.93 -1.11
CA ASP A 278 2.12 17.78 -2.23
C ASP A 278 2.29 16.31 -2.67
N HIS A 279 1.76 15.36 -1.88
CA HIS A 279 1.64 13.96 -2.25
C HIS A 279 0.18 13.56 -2.52
N TYR A 280 -0.01 12.52 -3.34
CA TYR A 280 -1.27 11.82 -3.48
C TYR A 280 -1.32 10.60 -2.57
N PRO A 281 -2.47 10.32 -1.94
CA PRO A 281 -2.62 9.11 -1.12
C PRO A 281 -2.47 7.83 -1.94
N VAL A 282 -1.91 6.79 -1.34
CA VAL A 282 -1.86 5.44 -1.90
C VAL A 282 -2.71 4.51 -1.05
N GLY A 283 -3.49 3.65 -1.66
CA GLY A 283 -4.39 2.74 -0.94
C GLY A 283 -4.48 1.38 -1.57
N ILE A 284 -4.80 0.39 -0.72
CA ILE A 284 -5.06 -0.98 -1.11
C ILE A 284 -6.38 -1.47 -0.52
N SER A 285 -6.98 -2.46 -1.16
CA SER A 285 -8.08 -3.25 -0.59
C SER A 285 -7.66 -4.71 -0.51
N MET A 286 -8.03 -5.37 0.58
CA MET A 286 -7.73 -6.79 0.77
C MET A 286 -8.84 -7.50 1.54
N PHE A 287 -8.88 -8.83 1.42
CA PHE A 287 -9.76 -9.66 2.23
C PHE A 287 -8.98 -10.26 3.39
N ILE A 288 -9.54 -10.13 4.60
CA ILE A 288 -9.03 -10.76 5.81
C ILE A 288 -10.09 -11.68 6.42
N PRO A 289 -9.75 -12.67 7.26
CA PRO A 289 -10.72 -13.41 8.03
C PRO A 289 -11.62 -12.48 8.86
N LYS A 290 -12.88 -12.81 9.02
CA LYS A 290 -13.76 -12.16 10.01
C LYS A 290 -13.32 -12.59 11.41
N GLU A 291 -13.25 -11.63 12.35
CA GLU A 291 -13.04 -11.91 13.76
C GLU A 291 -14.29 -12.51 14.42
#